data_e9a9b8d4362a263dcc09236e825dd3d1
#
_entry.id   e9a9b8d4362a263dcc09236e825dd3d1
#
_cell.length_a   1.000
_cell.length_b   1.000
_cell.length_c   1.000
_cell.angle_alpha   90.00
_cell.angle_beta   90.00
_cell.angle_gamma   90.00
#
_symmetry.space_group_name_H-M   'P 1'
#
loop_
_entity.id
_entity.type
_entity.pdbx_description
1 polymer ?
#
loop_
_entity_poly.entity_id
_entity_poly.type
_entity_poly.pdbx_seq_one_letter_code
_entity_poly.pdbx_strand_id
1 'polypeptide(L)'
;MNIRLRFRLWLLAFTALSVALLAGTVSQAAAVPDEIRIGTLYADSGPFATSSLSQLEGLKFWVNEVNRGGGVYVKAYGRKIPVRLVTYNDRSSTTTAATLYNQLITEDHVNILAADFGSVLTSVAVPIAQEHRMLLFDQTGTGANFFTKSNPYIVLTSLPTSGQWPYSLADFLKTQSQIKRVALLYATNDFTGSQAQTLRERLQGSHVKLVFDHGVPTSTSSYALLLHNVQAARPDAVIEFGYPNNDIAFLHDLQASGMKFNMVFTIFPGQLFALMNSSVGAQTLAYTYTYPTPPLLVYNKVNYGMGLDRFSRAFHTATGKEPNFLNIAGFNTGLIIQKTLDTAPNLSQIALRHSITTFSGKLHTLNGTFKIDPVTGAQIGETLPVGQFIPGAHGLTVRMLYPPALATGKPVYPAR
;
A
#
# COMPACT_ATOMS: atom_id res chain seq x y z
N MET A 1 42.18 -43.14 -64.49
CA MET A 1 42.78 -41.82 -64.16
C MET A 1 41.69 -40.93 -63.58
N ASN A 2 41.87 -40.46 -62.38
CA ASN A 2 41.08 -39.40 -61.68
C ASN A 2 39.92 -39.83 -60.77
N ILE A 3 40.06 -40.83 -59.92
CA ILE A 3 39.21 -41.00 -58.74
C ILE A 3 39.82 -40.30 -57.48
N ARG A 4 41.11 -40.00 -57.49
CA ARG A 4 41.82 -39.40 -56.35
C ARG A 4 41.65 -37.83 -56.20
N LEU A 5 41.19 -37.15 -57.26
CA LEU A 5 41.05 -35.69 -57.25
C LEU A 5 39.73 -35.21 -56.71
N ARG A 6 38.67 -36.04 -56.81
CA ARG A 6 37.33 -35.70 -56.30
C ARG A 6 37.20 -35.86 -54.73
N PHE A 7 38.05 -36.69 -54.15
CA PHE A 7 38.05 -36.88 -52.68
C PHE A 7 38.74 -35.77 -51.91
N ARG A 8 39.66 -35.05 -52.48
CA ARG A 8 40.35 -33.91 -51.85
C ARG A 8 39.51 -32.63 -51.83
N LEU A 9 38.62 -32.41 -52.76
CA LEU A 9 37.73 -31.28 -52.82
C LEU A 9 36.56 -31.37 -51.84
N TRP A 10 36.14 -32.61 -51.49
CA TRP A 10 35.11 -32.84 -50.48
C TRP A 10 35.59 -32.67 -49.03
N LEU A 11 36.85 -32.99 -48.78
CA LEU A 11 37.45 -32.76 -47.43
C LEU A 11 37.67 -31.28 -47.13
N LEU A 12 37.97 -30.42 -48.08
CA LEU A 12 38.15 -29.00 -47.90
C LEU A 12 36.81 -28.23 -47.76
N ALA A 13 35.73 -28.77 -48.35
CA ALA A 13 34.38 -28.17 -48.13
C ALA A 13 33.78 -28.50 -46.75
N PHE A 14 34.13 -29.64 -46.16
CA PHE A 14 33.64 -30.03 -44.81
C PHE A 14 34.38 -29.31 -43.68
N THR A 15 35.64 -28.94 -43.87
CA THR A 15 36.39 -28.17 -42.88
C THR A 15 36.01 -26.67 -42.87
N ALA A 16 35.62 -26.11 -44.01
CA ALA A 16 35.13 -24.72 -44.10
C ALA A 16 33.71 -24.55 -43.49
N LEU A 17 32.87 -25.58 -43.55
CA LEU A 17 31.51 -25.53 -42.95
C LEU A 17 31.55 -25.73 -41.43
N SER A 18 32.56 -26.41 -40.87
CA SER A 18 32.69 -26.62 -39.41
C SER A 18 33.26 -25.42 -38.68
N VAL A 19 33.94 -24.49 -39.36
CA VAL A 19 34.46 -23.24 -38.77
C VAL A 19 33.40 -22.14 -38.76
N ALA A 20 32.42 -22.18 -39.66
CA ALA A 20 31.34 -21.22 -39.71
C ALA A 20 30.22 -21.44 -38.64
N LEU A 21 30.13 -22.63 -38.02
CA LEU A 21 29.17 -22.94 -36.94
C LEU A 21 29.68 -22.63 -35.53
N LEU A 22 30.92 -22.17 -35.40
CA LEU A 22 31.53 -21.67 -34.14
C LEU A 22 31.59 -20.13 -34.09
N ALA A 23 30.92 -19.43 -35.02
CA ALA A 23 30.57 -18.03 -34.85
C ALA A 23 29.55 -17.95 -33.73
N GLY A 24 30.09 -17.92 -32.52
CA GLY A 24 29.32 -17.91 -31.27
C GLY A 24 28.18 -16.93 -31.35
N THR A 25 27.04 -17.34 -30.87
CA THR A 25 26.04 -16.42 -30.38
C THR A 25 26.72 -15.52 -29.33
N VAL A 26 27.31 -14.43 -29.80
CA VAL A 26 27.64 -13.31 -28.92
C VAL A 26 26.27 -12.91 -28.36
N SER A 27 25.98 -13.41 -27.17
CA SER A 27 24.84 -12.90 -26.39
C SER A 27 25.08 -11.40 -26.31
N GLN A 28 24.37 -10.64 -27.13
CA GLN A 28 24.43 -9.19 -27.13
C GLN A 28 24.01 -8.78 -25.71
N ALA A 29 25.00 -8.45 -24.88
CA ALA A 29 24.70 -7.96 -23.54
C ALA A 29 23.70 -6.81 -23.72
N ALA A 30 22.53 -6.92 -23.11
CA ALA A 30 21.52 -5.89 -23.22
C ALA A 30 22.16 -4.56 -22.84
N ALA A 31 22.02 -3.55 -23.71
CA ALA A 31 22.59 -2.23 -23.46
C ALA A 31 22.13 -1.73 -22.08
N VAL A 32 23.08 -1.17 -21.32
CA VAL A 32 22.76 -0.58 -20.01
C VAL A 32 21.84 0.61 -20.24
N PRO A 33 20.65 0.65 -19.64
CA PRO A 33 19.78 1.80 -19.79
C PRO A 33 20.35 3.04 -19.10
N ASP A 34 20.11 4.21 -19.67
CA ASP A 34 20.55 5.49 -19.10
C ASP A 34 19.80 5.83 -17.80
N GLU A 35 18.58 5.34 -17.66
CA GLU A 35 17.70 5.54 -16.49
C GLU A 35 16.81 4.33 -16.24
N ILE A 36 16.41 4.13 -14.98
CA ILE A 36 15.32 3.22 -14.61
C ILE A 36 14.01 4.04 -14.57
N ARG A 37 13.09 3.74 -15.47
CA ARG A 37 11.79 4.40 -15.55
C ARG A 37 10.76 3.69 -14.68
N ILE A 38 10.16 4.42 -13.75
CA ILE A 38 9.06 3.94 -12.92
C ILE A 38 7.82 4.72 -13.31
N GLY A 39 6.82 4.00 -13.82
CA GLY A 39 5.51 4.58 -14.16
C GLY A 39 4.58 4.57 -12.96
N THR A 40 3.94 5.70 -12.68
CA THR A 40 2.92 5.79 -11.64
C THR A 40 1.89 6.85 -12.01
N LEU A 41 0.67 6.72 -11.47
CA LEU A 41 -0.35 7.74 -11.60
C LEU A 41 -0.49 8.53 -10.31
N TYR A 42 -1.20 9.64 -10.41
CA TYR A 42 -1.65 10.44 -9.28
C TYR A 42 -2.97 11.14 -9.59
N ALA A 43 -3.70 11.50 -8.56
CA ALA A 43 -4.87 12.35 -8.65
C ALA A 43 -4.58 13.71 -7.99
N ASP A 44 -4.81 14.82 -8.69
CA ASP A 44 -4.76 16.19 -8.14
C ASP A 44 -6.14 16.77 -7.86
N SER A 45 -7.19 16.05 -8.23
CA SER A 45 -8.58 16.42 -8.06
C SER A 45 -9.44 15.19 -7.76
N GLY A 46 -10.66 15.41 -7.27
CA GLY A 46 -11.59 14.36 -6.89
C GLY A 46 -11.31 13.77 -5.48
N PRO A 47 -12.03 12.70 -5.11
CA PRO A 47 -12.09 12.21 -3.73
C PRO A 47 -10.76 11.64 -3.20
N PHE A 48 -9.81 11.28 -4.06
CA PHE A 48 -8.55 10.68 -3.66
C PHE A 48 -7.35 11.65 -3.73
N ALA A 49 -7.55 12.91 -4.16
CA ALA A 49 -6.49 13.85 -4.48
C ALA A 49 -5.47 14.04 -3.33
N THR A 50 -5.92 14.40 -2.13
CA THR A 50 -5.03 14.65 -1.00
C THR A 50 -4.17 13.43 -0.65
N SER A 51 -4.77 12.25 -0.70
CA SER A 51 -4.10 11.00 -0.37
C SER A 51 -3.10 10.59 -1.47
N SER A 52 -3.52 10.65 -2.72
CA SER A 52 -2.70 10.33 -3.87
C SER A 52 -1.47 11.24 -3.97
N LEU A 53 -1.66 12.56 -3.82
CA LEU A 53 -0.55 13.52 -3.81
C LEU A 53 0.43 13.26 -2.66
N SER A 54 -0.06 12.91 -1.46
CA SER A 54 0.81 12.56 -0.33
C SER A 54 1.65 11.32 -0.64
N GLN A 55 1.04 10.29 -1.22
CA GLN A 55 1.74 9.06 -1.60
C GLN A 55 2.80 9.32 -2.67
N LEU A 56 2.45 10.06 -3.74
CA LEU A 56 3.39 10.46 -4.79
C LEU A 56 4.56 11.27 -4.23
N GLU A 57 4.30 12.20 -3.29
CA GLU A 57 5.34 13.03 -2.66
C GLU A 57 6.38 12.16 -1.92
N GLY A 58 5.92 11.11 -1.22
CA GLY A 58 6.82 10.14 -0.58
C GLY A 58 7.67 9.36 -1.58
N LEU A 59 7.11 8.92 -2.69
CA LEU A 59 7.85 8.24 -3.76
C LEU A 59 8.86 9.19 -4.44
N LYS A 60 8.46 10.44 -4.72
CA LYS A 60 9.35 11.49 -5.24
C LYS A 60 10.51 11.79 -4.28
N PHE A 61 10.23 11.84 -2.98
CA PHE A 61 11.26 12.02 -1.96
C PHE A 61 12.30 10.90 -2.03
N TRP A 62 11.89 9.64 -2.13
CA TRP A 62 12.82 8.52 -2.32
C TRP A 62 13.64 8.67 -3.61
N VAL A 63 13.03 9.01 -4.76
CA VAL A 63 13.75 9.21 -6.03
C VAL A 63 14.82 10.27 -5.89
N ASN A 64 14.49 11.39 -5.25
CA ASN A 64 15.46 12.47 -5.02
C ASN A 64 16.63 12.02 -4.14
N GLU A 65 16.36 11.23 -3.09
CA GLU A 65 17.39 10.71 -2.19
C GLU A 65 18.34 9.75 -2.92
N VAL A 66 17.82 8.79 -3.69
CA VAL A 66 18.70 7.84 -4.41
C VAL A 66 19.46 8.51 -5.53
N ASN A 67 18.89 9.47 -6.26
CA ASN A 67 19.55 10.16 -7.35
C ASN A 67 20.66 11.11 -6.86
N ARG A 68 20.53 11.72 -5.67
CA ARG A 68 21.65 12.42 -5.02
C ARG A 68 22.85 11.51 -4.77
N GLY A 69 22.59 10.21 -4.54
CA GLY A 69 23.62 9.18 -4.40
C GLY A 69 24.11 8.58 -5.72
N GLY A 70 23.71 9.13 -6.88
CA GLY A 70 24.07 8.65 -8.22
C GLY A 70 23.11 7.57 -8.77
N GLY A 71 21.94 7.42 -8.19
CA GLY A 71 20.92 6.44 -8.61
C GLY A 71 20.87 5.17 -7.76
N VAL A 72 20.01 4.22 -8.17
CA VAL A 72 19.91 2.90 -7.55
C VAL A 72 20.98 1.96 -8.10
N TYR A 73 21.56 1.12 -7.25
CA TYR A 73 22.42 0.04 -7.72
C TYR A 73 21.57 -1.03 -8.43
N VAL A 74 21.91 -1.31 -9.67
CA VAL A 74 21.24 -2.32 -10.49
C VAL A 74 22.20 -3.49 -10.68
N LYS A 75 21.97 -4.57 -9.96
CA LYS A 75 22.83 -5.77 -9.95
C LYS A 75 23.05 -6.33 -11.34
N ALA A 76 22.01 -6.32 -12.17
CA ALA A 76 22.06 -6.79 -13.55
C ALA A 76 23.17 -6.12 -14.40
N TYR A 77 23.56 -4.90 -14.04
CA TYR A 77 24.57 -4.10 -14.74
C TYR A 77 25.79 -3.78 -13.89
N GLY A 78 25.81 -4.18 -12.62
CA GLY A 78 26.92 -3.94 -11.70
C GLY A 78 27.22 -2.47 -11.39
N ARG A 79 26.25 -1.57 -11.60
CA ARG A 79 26.43 -0.12 -11.44
C ARG A 79 25.18 0.59 -10.94
N LYS A 80 25.35 1.83 -10.47
CA LYS A 80 24.24 2.72 -10.19
C LYS A 80 23.68 3.30 -11.48
N ILE A 81 22.34 3.42 -11.53
CA ILE A 81 21.58 3.99 -12.64
C ILE A 81 20.56 4.98 -12.06
N PRO A 82 20.45 6.20 -12.59
CA PRO A 82 19.46 7.17 -12.16
C PRO A 82 18.03 6.63 -12.30
N VAL A 83 17.14 7.08 -11.42
CA VAL A 83 15.71 6.75 -11.46
C VAL A 83 14.91 7.94 -11.97
N ARG A 84 14.00 7.69 -12.90
CA ARG A 84 13.02 8.66 -13.37
C ARG A 84 11.60 8.18 -13.11
N LEU A 85 10.77 9.08 -12.53
CA LEU A 85 9.32 8.87 -12.48
C LEU A 85 8.68 9.39 -13.77
N VAL A 86 7.85 8.55 -14.40
CA VAL A 86 6.91 8.95 -15.46
C VAL A 86 5.53 8.98 -14.81
N THR A 87 4.91 10.16 -14.75
CA THR A 87 3.69 10.36 -13.95
C THR A 87 2.59 11.04 -14.73
N TYR A 88 1.36 10.54 -14.59
CA TYR A 88 0.17 11.13 -15.19
C TYR A 88 -0.93 11.31 -14.16
N ASN A 89 -1.80 12.28 -14.40
CA ASN A 89 -2.92 12.64 -13.54
C ASN A 89 -4.20 11.93 -13.97
N ASP A 90 -4.72 11.01 -13.17
CA ASP A 90 -5.96 10.30 -13.45
C ASP A 90 -7.22 11.00 -12.90
N ARG A 91 -7.06 12.08 -12.13
CA ARG A 91 -8.14 12.89 -11.56
C ARG A 91 -9.15 12.07 -10.73
N SER A 92 -8.67 11.06 -10.01
CA SER A 92 -9.50 10.11 -9.26
C SER A 92 -10.47 9.29 -10.13
N SER A 93 -10.20 9.15 -11.44
CA SER A 93 -11.03 8.42 -12.41
C SER A 93 -10.41 7.09 -12.78
N THR A 94 -11.10 5.99 -12.50
CA THR A 94 -10.66 4.64 -12.89
C THR A 94 -10.57 4.46 -14.40
N THR A 95 -11.47 5.10 -15.16
CA THR A 95 -11.42 5.06 -16.65
C THR A 95 -10.17 5.76 -17.16
N THR A 96 -9.85 6.95 -16.63
CA THR A 96 -8.64 7.67 -17.02
C THR A 96 -7.40 6.89 -16.58
N ALA A 97 -7.39 6.35 -15.36
CA ALA A 97 -6.30 5.53 -14.85
C ALA A 97 -6.01 4.32 -15.77
N ALA A 98 -7.04 3.60 -16.23
CA ALA A 98 -6.87 2.48 -17.13
C ALA A 98 -6.17 2.88 -18.46
N THR A 99 -6.55 4.00 -19.06
CA THR A 99 -5.91 4.52 -20.26
C THR A 99 -4.44 4.87 -20.01
N LEU A 100 -4.17 5.57 -18.90
CA LEU A 100 -2.83 6.05 -18.58
C LEU A 100 -1.86 4.93 -18.16
N TYR A 101 -2.33 3.85 -17.49
CA TYR A 101 -1.48 2.68 -17.22
C TYR A 101 -1.07 1.97 -18.52
N ASN A 102 -1.98 1.85 -19.50
CA ASN A 102 -1.62 1.32 -20.83
C ASN A 102 -0.57 2.21 -21.51
N GLN A 103 -0.74 3.54 -21.49
CA GLN A 103 0.24 4.48 -22.04
C GLN A 103 1.61 4.33 -21.39
N LEU A 104 1.71 4.28 -20.06
CA LEU A 104 2.97 4.07 -19.34
C LEU A 104 3.72 2.82 -19.84
N ILE A 105 2.98 1.75 -20.16
CA ILE A 105 3.57 0.48 -20.62
C ILE A 105 3.94 0.54 -22.09
N THR A 106 3.00 0.94 -22.97
CA THR A 106 3.10 0.76 -24.42
C THR A 106 3.80 1.92 -25.15
N GLU A 107 3.74 3.13 -24.59
CA GLU A 107 4.31 4.34 -25.19
C GLU A 107 5.56 4.81 -24.45
N ASP A 108 5.48 4.90 -23.11
CA ASP A 108 6.61 5.38 -22.29
C ASP A 108 7.63 4.29 -21.98
N HIS A 109 7.29 3.01 -22.21
CA HIS A 109 8.16 1.85 -22.00
C HIS A 109 8.81 1.85 -20.61
N VAL A 110 8.00 2.05 -19.57
CA VAL A 110 8.50 2.03 -18.19
C VAL A 110 9.01 0.65 -17.80
N ASN A 111 10.02 0.59 -16.93
CA ASN A 111 10.60 -0.67 -16.47
C ASN A 111 9.79 -1.32 -15.35
N ILE A 112 9.09 -0.51 -14.57
CA ILE A 112 8.38 -0.89 -13.34
C ILE A 112 7.12 -0.03 -13.23
N LEU A 113 6.03 -0.60 -12.72
CA LEU A 113 4.84 0.14 -12.33
C LEU A 113 4.75 0.28 -10.81
N ALA A 114 4.33 1.46 -10.34
CA ALA A 114 3.86 1.70 -8.99
C ALA A 114 2.40 2.12 -9.03
N ALA A 115 1.56 1.53 -8.17
CA ALA A 115 0.14 1.86 -8.16
C ALA A 115 -0.12 3.26 -7.57
N ASP A 116 -1.21 3.90 -7.99
CA ASP A 116 -1.73 5.09 -7.31
C ASP A 116 -2.42 4.72 -5.99
N PHE A 117 -2.95 5.71 -5.30
CA PHE A 117 -3.55 5.56 -3.98
C PHE A 117 -4.81 4.70 -3.97
N GLY A 118 -4.81 3.72 -3.08
CA GLY A 118 -5.99 3.01 -2.63
C GLY A 118 -6.56 2.00 -3.63
N SER A 119 -7.42 1.13 -3.13
CA SER A 119 -7.90 -0.03 -3.90
C SER A 119 -8.80 0.35 -5.08
N VAL A 120 -9.51 1.49 -5.02
CA VAL A 120 -10.37 1.92 -6.13
C VAL A 120 -9.56 2.22 -7.38
N LEU A 121 -8.49 3.03 -7.28
CA LEU A 121 -7.63 3.37 -8.43
C LEU A 121 -6.72 2.19 -8.81
N THR A 122 -6.24 1.40 -7.86
CA THR A 122 -5.44 0.21 -8.12
C THR A 122 -6.22 -0.90 -8.83
N SER A 123 -7.55 -0.97 -8.67
CA SER A 123 -8.37 -2.02 -9.25
C SER A 123 -8.25 -2.16 -10.79
N VAL A 124 -7.96 -1.06 -11.48
CA VAL A 124 -7.73 -1.08 -12.93
C VAL A 124 -6.27 -1.31 -13.30
N ALA A 125 -5.33 -0.95 -12.42
CA ALA A 125 -3.91 -1.21 -12.65
C ALA A 125 -3.58 -2.71 -12.60
N VAL A 126 -4.24 -3.45 -11.70
CA VAL A 126 -3.98 -4.88 -11.46
C VAL A 126 -4.18 -5.74 -12.72
N PRO A 127 -5.36 -5.73 -13.40
CA PRO A 127 -5.55 -6.53 -14.61
C PRO A 127 -4.66 -6.05 -15.78
N ILE A 128 -4.41 -4.75 -15.92
CA ILE A 128 -3.54 -4.20 -16.96
C ILE A 128 -2.09 -4.67 -16.76
N ALA A 129 -1.58 -4.59 -15.55
CA ALA A 129 -0.24 -5.08 -15.23
C ALA A 129 -0.12 -6.59 -15.49
N GLN A 130 -1.14 -7.38 -15.16
CA GLN A 130 -1.19 -8.81 -15.43
C GLN A 130 -1.22 -9.11 -16.94
N GLU A 131 -2.04 -8.41 -17.72
CA GLU A 131 -2.16 -8.57 -19.18
C GLU A 131 -0.82 -8.31 -19.87
N HIS A 132 -0.17 -7.23 -19.50
CA HIS A 132 1.14 -6.84 -20.04
C HIS A 132 2.32 -7.56 -19.38
N ARG A 133 2.07 -8.44 -18.40
CA ARG A 133 3.10 -9.14 -17.61
C ARG A 133 4.12 -8.18 -17.01
N MET A 134 3.66 -7.03 -16.54
CA MET A 134 4.46 -5.97 -15.92
C MET A 134 4.29 -6.02 -14.40
N LEU A 135 5.39 -6.00 -13.65
CA LEU A 135 5.34 -6.02 -12.19
C LEU A 135 4.84 -4.69 -11.65
N LEU A 136 3.74 -4.75 -10.90
CA LEU A 136 3.11 -3.65 -10.20
C LEU A 136 3.51 -3.68 -8.72
N PHE A 137 4.20 -2.64 -8.27
CA PHE A 137 4.42 -2.39 -6.84
C PHE A 137 3.23 -1.61 -6.30
N ASP A 138 2.38 -2.30 -5.58
CA ASP A 138 1.18 -1.71 -4.99
C ASP A 138 1.53 -1.04 -3.67
N GLN A 139 1.29 0.26 -3.61
CA GLN A 139 1.67 1.09 -2.47
C GLN A 139 0.65 1.02 -1.34
N THR A 140 -0.65 1.12 -1.67
CA THR A 140 -1.76 1.22 -0.69
C THR A 140 -3.06 0.58 -1.17
N GLY A 141 -3.06 -0.05 -2.33
CA GLY A 141 -4.22 -0.78 -2.87
C GLY A 141 -4.39 -2.13 -2.19
N THR A 142 -4.80 -2.13 -0.93
CA THR A 142 -4.83 -3.33 -0.08
C THR A 142 -6.04 -4.24 -0.32
N GLY A 143 -6.84 -4.00 -1.36
CA GLY A 143 -8.00 -4.83 -1.71
C GLY A 143 -7.66 -6.32 -1.76
N ALA A 144 -8.41 -7.14 -1.03
CA ALA A 144 -8.07 -8.55 -0.84
C ALA A 144 -8.11 -9.35 -2.14
N ASN A 145 -8.96 -8.96 -3.09
CA ASN A 145 -9.16 -9.67 -4.37
C ASN A 145 -8.03 -9.45 -5.38
N PHE A 146 -7.10 -8.52 -5.15
CA PHE A 146 -5.97 -8.26 -6.05
C PHE A 146 -4.89 -9.34 -5.97
N PHE A 147 -4.76 -9.98 -4.81
CA PHE A 147 -3.66 -10.88 -4.47
C PHE A 147 -4.09 -12.33 -4.63
N THR A 148 -4.07 -12.81 -5.87
CA THR A 148 -4.49 -14.17 -6.22
C THR A 148 -3.32 -15.01 -6.75
N LYS A 149 -3.46 -16.34 -6.69
CA LYS A 149 -2.45 -17.28 -7.24
C LYS A 149 -2.28 -17.15 -8.75
N SER A 150 -3.27 -16.61 -9.46
CA SER A 150 -3.25 -16.44 -10.91
C SER A 150 -2.53 -15.16 -11.35
N ASN A 151 -2.24 -14.23 -10.43
CA ASN A 151 -1.54 -12.97 -10.75
C ASN A 151 -0.18 -12.88 -10.05
N PRO A 152 0.93 -13.29 -10.70
CA PRO A 152 2.27 -13.15 -10.14
C PRO A 152 2.87 -11.74 -10.31
N TYR A 153 2.16 -10.81 -10.96
CA TYR A 153 2.67 -9.49 -11.35
C TYR A 153 2.24 -8.37 -10.40
N ILE A 154 1.96 -8.69 -9.14
CA ILE A 154 1.65 -7.70 -8.11
C ILE A 154 2.42 -7.99 -6.83
N VAL A 155 2.83 -6.93 -6.13
CA VAL A 155 3.46 -7.00 -4.80
C VAL A 155 2.97 -5.84 -3.95
N LEU A 156 2.37 -6.14 -2.81
CA LEU A 156 1.94 -5.14 -1.83
C LEU A 156 3.13 -4.73 -0.96
N THR A 157 3.44 -3.44 -0.92
CA THR A 157 4.67 -2.92 -0.31
C THR A 157 4.49 -2.28 1.06
N SER A 158 3.25 -2.00 1.49
CA SER A 158 2.98 -1.32 2.76
C SER A 158 2.27 -2.21 3.78
N LEU A 159 1.02 -1.95 4.08
CA LEU A 159 0.22 -2.67 5.05
C LEU A 159 -0.27 -4.02 4.49
N PRO A 160 -0.74 -4.95 5.32
CA PRO A 160 -1.35 -6.19 4.85
C PRO A 160 -2.62 -5.93 4.04
N THR A 161 -3.14 -6.97 3.37
CA THR A 161 -4.42 -6.86 2.66
C THR A 161 -5.54 -6.45 3.61
N SER A 162 -6.47 -5.64 3.11
CA SER A 162 -7.55 -5.06 3.91
C SER A 162 -8.44 -6.10 4.61
N GLY A 163 -8.53 -7.30 4.07
CA GLY A 163 -9.18 -8.41 4.75
C GLY A 163 -8.54 -8.83 6.08
N GLN A 164 -7.27 -8.46 6.33
CA GLN A 164 -6.58 -8.75 7.58
C GLN A 164 -6.67 -7.61 8.61
N TRP A 165 -7.02 -6.41 8.18
CA TRP A 165 -7.04 -5.23 9.06
C TRP A 165 -7.94 -5.41 10.28
N PRO A 166 -9.17 -5.97 10.17
CA PRO A 166 -10.07 -6.11 11.31
C PRO A 166 -9.70 -7.20 12.31
N TYR A 167 -8.62 -7.96 12.09
CA TYR A 167 -8.25 -9.04 13.02
C TYR A 167 -8.06 -8.51 14.43
N SER A 168 -7.20 -7.50 14.60
CA SER A 168 -6.97 -6.89 15.92
C SER A 168 -8.23 -6.21 16.48
N LEU A 169 -9.01 -5.55 15.63
CA LEU A 169 -10.25 -4.90 16.06
C LEU A 169 -11.29 -5.92 16.55
N ALA A 170 -11.52 -6.99 15.81
CA ALA A 170 -12.45 -8.05 16.21
C ALA A 170 -12.02 -8.72 17.51
N ASP A 171 -10.72 -9.00 17.64
CA ASP A 171 -10.19 -9.62 18.86
C ASP A 171 -10.25 -8.63 20.04
N PHE A 172 -9.95 -7.34 19.83
CA PHE A 172 -10.16 -6.30 20.84
C PHE A 172 -11.62 -6.25 21.31
N LEU A 173 -12.59 -6.19 20.39
CA LEU A 173 -14.02 -6.16 20.73
C LEU A 173 -14.42 -7.36 21.58
N LYS A 174 -13.92 -8.56 21.27
CA LYS A 174 -14.20 -9.78 22.04
C LYS A 174 -13.60 -9.76 23.46
N THR A 175 -12.56 -8.97 23.70
CA THR A 175 -12.01 -8.80 25.06
C THR A 175 -12.80 -7.82 25.92
N GLN A 176 -13.71 -7.03 25.31
CA GLN A 176 -14.49 -6.00 26.00
C GLN A 176 -15.88 -6.54 26.40
N SER A 177 -16.06 -7.06 27.60
CA SER A 177 -17.32 -7.67 28.05
C SER A 177 -18.54 -6.73 28.00
N GLN A 178 -18.30 -5.41 28.06
CA GLN A 178 -19.30 -4.36 27.98
C GLN A 178 -19.76 -4.05 26.54
N ILE A 179 -19.04 -4.50 25.51
CA ILE A 179 -19.42 -4.31 24.11
C ILE A 179 -20.14 -5.57 23.61
N LYS A 180 -21.43 -5.51 23.45
CA LYS A 180 -22.27 -6.62 23.00
C LYS A 180 -22.95 -6.33 21.65
N ARG A 181 -23.17 -5.06 21.34
CA ARG A 181 -23.98 -4.59 20.22
C ARG A 181 -23.11 -3.65 19.36
N VAL A 182 -22.84 -4.01 18.13
CA VAL A 182 -22.01 -3.23 17.21
C VAL A 182 -22.86 -2.82 16.01
N ALA A 183 -22.77 -1.54 15.66
CA ALA A 183 -23.21 -1.02 14.37
C ALA A 183 -22.01 -0.95 13.43
N LEU A 184 -22.16 -1.47 12.23
CA LEU A 184 -21.16 -1.45 11.16
C LEU A 184 -21.70 -0.65 9.98
N LEU A 185 -20.97 0.39 9.61
CA LEU A 185 -21.09 1.15 8.36
C LEU A 185 -19.85 0.92 7.52
N TYR A 186 -19.98 0.83 6.20
CA TYR A 186 -18.80 0.70 5.35
C TYR A 186 -19.06 1.18 3.93
N ALA A 187 -18.03 1.74 3.27
CA ALA A 187 -18.11 2.06 1.86
C ALA A 187 -18.03 0.78 1.00
N THR A 188 -18.87 0.67 -0.04
CA THR A 188 -18.96 -0.53 -0.89
C THR A 188 -17.87 -0.53 -1.98
N ASN A 189 -16.68 -0.97 -1.61
CA ASN A 189 -15.55 -1.19 -2.50
C ASN A 189 -14.68 -2.34 -1.94
N ASP A 190 -13.66 -2.78 -2.66
CA ASP A 190 -12.86 -3.94 -2.24
C ASP A 190 -12.06 -3.68 -0.95
N PHE A 191 -11.62 -2.43 -0.70
CA PHE A 191 -10.89 -2.06 0.52
C PHE A 191 -11.73 -2.24 1.79
N THR A 192 -12.88 -1.61 1.84
CA THR A 192 -13.73 -1.56 3.04
C THR A 192 -14.71 -2.70 3.11
N GLY A 193 -15.14 -3.22 1.96
CA GLY A 193 -16.02 -4.40 1.87
C GLY A 193 -15.35 -5.66 2.40
N SER A 194 -14.07 -5.90 2.09
CA SER A 194 -13.33 -7.05 2.65
C SER A 194 -13.11 -6.91 4.16
N GLN A 195 -12.92 -5.69 4.67
CA GLN A 195 -12.86 -5.44 6.12
C GLN A 195 -14.21 -5.75 6.79
N ALA A 196 -15.31 -5.26 6.20
CA ALA A 196 -16.65 -5.52 6.73
C ALA A 196 -16.96 -7.02 6.76
N GLN A 197 -16.62 -7.74 5.69
CA GLN A 197 -16.80 -9.20 5.63
C GLN A 197 -15.99 -9.89 6.72
N THR A 198 -14.72 -9.58 6.85
CA THR A 198 -13.85 -10.19 7.87
C THR A 198 -14.34 -9.90 9.29
N LEU A 199 -14.79 -8.67 9.56
CA LEU A 199 -15.34 -8.33 10.87
C LEU A 199 -16.57 -9.18 11.20
N ARG A 200 -17.51 -9.36 10.25
CA ARG A 200 -18.68 -10.24 10.41
C ARG A 200 -18.28 -11.67 10.76
N GLU A 201 -17.37 -12.23 9.96
CA GLU A 201 -16.89 -13.60 10.12
C GLU A 201 -16.22 -13.81 11.50
N ARG A 202 -15.35 -12.88 11.89
CA ARG A 202 -14.61 -12.99 13.16
C ARG A 202 -15.46 -12.73 14.41
N LEU A 203 -16.57 -12.02 14.29
CA LEU A 203 -17.54 -11.82 15.38
C LEU A 203 -18.58 -12.96 15.46
N GLN A 204 -18.69 -13.77 14.42
CA GLN A 204 -19.62 -14.89 14.41
C GLN A 204 -19.37 -15.85 15.59
N GLY A 205 -20.43 -16.26 16.27
CA GLY A 205 -20.35 -17.14 17.44
C GLY A 205 -19.86 -16.47 18.74
N SER A 206 -19.39 -15.21 18.70
CA SER A 206 -18.97 -14.46 19.88
C SER A 206 -20.17 -13.83 20.63
N HIS A 207 -19.90 -13.20 21.79
CA HIS A 207 -20.90 -12.41 22.53
C HIS A 207 -21.22 -11.08 21.84
N VAL A 208 -20.38 -10.61 20.89
CA VAL A 208 -20.56 -9.38 20.16
C VAL A 208 -21.47 -9.63 18.95
N LYS A 209 -22.56 -8.87 18.83
CA LYS A 209 -23.55 -9.01 17.74
C LYS A 209 -23.61 -7.75 16.90
N LEU A 210 -23.63 -7.90 15.58
CA LEU A 210 -23.97 -6.80 14.69
C LEU A 210 -25.48 -6.52 14.77
N VAL A 211 -25.85 -5.33 15.21
CA VAL A 211 -27.23 -4.88 15.35
C VAL A 211 -27.64 -3.91 14.25
N PHE A 212 -26.69 -3.38 13.53
CA PHE A 212 -26.86 -2.59 12.32
C PHE A 212 -25.67 -2.92 11.41
N ASP A 213 -25.93 -3.11 10.13
CA ASP A 213 -24.88 -3.49 9.15
C ASP A 213 -25.30 -2.94 7.79
N HIS A 214 -24.61 -1.88 7.32
CA HIS A 214 -25.03 -1.16 6.12
C HIS A 214 -23.86 -0.67 5.28
N GLY A 215 -23.87 -1.05 3.99
CA GLY A 215 -22.94 -0.56 2.99
C GLY A 215 -23.46 0.71 2.31
N VAL A 216 -22.58 1.66 2.09
CA VAL A 216 -22.87 2.91 1.37
C VAL A 216 -21.96 3.06 0.14
N PRO A 217 -22.36 3.79 -0.90
CA PRO A 217 -21.46 4.13 -2.00
C PRO A 217 -20.19 4.83 -1.48
N THR A 218 -19.04 4.58 -2.12
CA THR A 218 -17.75 5.24 -1.79
C THR A 218 -17.85 6.77 -1.92
N SER A 219 -18.76 7.26 -2.76
CA SER A 219 -19.04 8.70 -2.96
C SER A 219 -19.93 9.31 -1.88
N THR A 220 -20.35 8.56 -0.86
CA THR A 220 -21.23 9.06 0.22
C THR A 220 -20.54 10.21 0.95
N SER A 221 -21.21 11.36 1.01
CA SER A 221 -20.74 12.59 1.63
C SER A 221 -21.62 13.06 2.81
N SER A 222 -22.66 12.30 3.16
CA SER A 222 -23.48 12.53 4.36
C SER A 222 -23.97 11.23 4.97
N TYR A 223 -23.85 11.15 6.28
CA TYR A 223 -24.25 10.03 7.13
C TYR A 223 -25.41 10.41 8.08
N ALA A 224 -25.95 11.62 7.99
CA ALA A 224 -26.94 12.16 8.94
C ALA A 224 -28.14 11.22 9.12
N LEU A 225 -28.76 10.75 8.02
CA LEU A 225 -29.88 9.82 8.08
C LEU A 225 -29.50 8.45 8.65
N LEU A 226 -28.32 7.96 8.28
CA LEU A 226 -27.80 6.67 8.77
C LEU A 226 -27.51 6.70 10.27
N LEU A 227 -27.02 7.82 10.79
CA LEU A 227 -26.77 8.00 12.23
C LEU A 227 -28.04 7.87 13.06
N HIS A 228 -29.20 8.35 12.57
CA HIS A 228 -30.49 8.13 13.24
C HIS A 228 -30.86 6.63 13.29
N ASN A 229 -30.66 5.91 12.22
CA ASN A 229 -30.92 4.47 12.17
C ASN A 229 -29.96 3.69 13.09
N VAL A 230 -28.67 4.09 13.11
CA VAL A 230 -27.67 3.53 14.01
C VAL A 230 -28.07 3.78 15.48
N GLN A 231 -28.48 5.01 15.82
CA GLN A 231 -28.94 5.34 17.18
C GLN A 231 -30.17 4.52 17.60
N ALA A 232 -31.12 4.33 16.69
CA ALA A 232 -32.32 3.49 16.95
C ALA A 232 -31.95 2.02 17.23
N ALA A 233 -30.85 1.51 16.63
CA ALA A 233 -30.34 0.18 16.90
C ALA A 233 -29.64 0.04 18.26
N ARG A 234 -29.40 1.13 19.01
CA ARG A 234 -28.77 1.17 20.34
C ARG A 234 -27.49 0.35 20.41
N PRO A 235 -26.46 0.66 19.62
CA PRO A 235 -25.18 -0.04 19.66
C PRO A 235 -24.34 0.40 20.88
N ASP A 236 -23.48 -0.50 21.36
CA ASP A 236 -22.41 -0.19 22.32
C ASP A 236 -21.18 0.40 21.62
N ALA A 237 -21.00 0.05 20.34
CA ALA A 237 -19.93 0.56 19.49
C ALA A 237 -20.41 0.81 18.06
N VAL A 238 -19.93 1.88 17.44
CA VAL A 238 -20.13 2.19 16.02
C VAL A 238 -18.78 2.08 15.31
N ILE A 239 -18.76 1.30 14.24
CA ILE A 239 -17.59 1.10 13.39
C ILE A 239 -17.95 1.62 12.01
N GLU A 240 -17.12 2.53 11.50
CA GLU A 240 -17.19 3.00 10.13
C GLU A 240 -15.88 2.63 9.41
N PHE A 241 -16.02 1.94 8.28
CA PHE A 241 -14.92 1.65 7.38
C PHE A 241 -15.10 2.43 6.09
N GLY A 242 -14.35 3.50 5.93
CA GLY A 242 -14.39 4.39 4.79
C GLY A 242 -13.03 4.76 4.24
N TYR A 243 -13.02 5.61 3.25
CA TYR A 243 -11.88 6.39 2.82
C TYR A 243 -11.81 7.71 3.63
N PRO A 244 -10.73 8.51 3.54
CA PRO A 244 -10.61 9.74 4.33
C PRO A 244 -11.82 10.67 4.23
N ASN A 245 -12.41 10.82 3.03
CA ASN A 245 -13.59 11.62 2.81
C ASN A 245 -14.84 11.04 3.49
N ASN A 246 -14.97 9.71 3.56
CA ASN A 246 -16.07 9.06 4.27
C ASN A 246 -15.93 9.24 5.78
N ASP A 247 -14.74 8.99 6.34
CA ASP A 247 -14.46 9.21 7.76
C ASP A 247 -14.73 10.67 8.17
N ILE A 248 -14.29 11.65 7.35
CA ILE A 248 -14.54 13.08 7.59
C ILE A 248 -16.05 13.37 7.58
N ALA A 249 -16.79 12.89 6.57
CA ALA A 249 -18.22 13.11 6.47
C ALA A 249 -18.97 12.47 7.64
N PHE A 250 -18.62 11.24 8.01
CA PHE A 250 -19.21 10.53 9.13
C PHE A 250 -18.97 11.26 10.46
N LEU A 251 -17.72 11.65 10.75
CA LEU A 251 -17.36 12.34 11.99
C LEU A 251 -17.97 13.74 12.07
N HIS A 252 -18.03 14.45 10.95
CA HIS A 252 -18.67 15.76 10.85
C HIS A 252 -20.17 15.66 11.16
N ASP A 253 -20.90 14.73 10.51
CA ASP A 253 -22.34 14.55 10.73
C ASP A 253 -22.61 14.02 12.15
N LEU A 254 -21.75 13.16 12.70
CA LEU A 254 -21.83 12.72 14.09
C LEU A 254 -21.72 13.91 15.06
N GLN A 255 -20.75 14.80 14.84
CA GLN A 255 -20.59 16.01 15.64
C GLN A 255 -21.81 16.94 15.52
N ALA A 256 -22.25 17.19 14.29
CA ALA A 256 -23.39 18.07 14.00
C ALA A 256 -24.70 17.56 14.62
N SER A 257 -24.90 16.23 14.68
CA SER A 257 -26.08 15.60 15.27
C SER A 257 -26.14 15.70 16.80
N GLY A 258 -25.02 15.95 17.46
CA GLY A 258 -24.90 15.89 18.93
C GLY A 258 -25.05 14.47 19.50
N MET A 259 -25.18 13.44 18.66
CA MET A 259 -25.29 12.05 19.11
C MET A 259 -23.99 11.59 19.76
N LYS A 260 -24.11 10.76 20.79
CA LYS A 260 -22.96 10.18 21.49
C LYS A 260 -23.06 8.67 21.48
N PHE A 261 -21.97 8.01 21.14
CA PHE A 261 -21.80 6.57 21.20
C PHE A 261 -20.66 6.22 22.16
N ASN A 262 -20.79 5.11 22.86
CA ASN A 262 -19.78 4.70 23.85
C ASN A 262 -18.41 4.39 23.21
N MET A 263 -18.39 3.93 21.98
CA MET A 263 -17.21 3.71 21.16
C MET A 263 -17.51 4.11 19.72
N VAL A 264 -16.60 4.87 19.11
CA VAL A 264 -16.60 5.20 17.67
C VAL A 264 -15.25 4.81 17.11
N PHE A 265 -15.28 4.02 16.04
CA PHE A 265 -14.08 3.59 15.32
C PHE A 265 -14.16 4.08 13.87
N THR A 266 -13.07 4.72 13.41
CA THR A 266 -12.84 5.09 12.01
C THR A 266 -11.39 4.82 11.63
N ILE A 267 -11.09 4.65 10.33
CA ILE A 267 -9.78 4.18 9.86
C ILE A 267 -8.72 5.29 9.87
N PHE A 268 -9.00 6.40 9.21
CA PHE A 268 -7.98 7.36 8.79
C PHE A 268 -7.49 8.35 9.84
N PRO A 269 -8.14 8.60 10.97
CA PRO A 269 -7.52 9.38 12.04
C PRO A 269 -6.15 8.85 12.46
N GLY A 270 -5.97 7.51 12.48
CA GLY A 270 -4.71 6.86 12.81
C GLY A 270 -3.66 6.85 11.69
N GLN A 271 -4.03 7.25 10.49
CA GLN A 271 -3.15 7.27 9.31
C GLN A 271 -2.85 8.68 8.81
N LEU A 272 -3.85 9.56 8.84
CA LEU A 272 -3.80 10.92 8.32
C LEU A 272 -4.21 11.95 9.39
N PHE A 273 -3.61 11.85 10.59
CA PHE A 273 -4.01 12.63 11.74
C PHE A 273 -4.11 14.13 11.46
N ALA A 274 -3.13 14.75 10.80
CA ALA A 274 -3.14 16.18 10.52
C ALA A 274 -4.33 16.58 9.63
N LEU A 275 -4.62 15.81 8.58
CA LEU A 275 -5.78 16.03 7.70
C LEU A 275 -7.08 15.90 8.49
N MET A 276 -7.23 14.82 9.25
CA MET A 276 -8.46 14.57 10.01
C MET A 276 -8.68 15.65 11.08
N ASN A 277 -7.62 16.00 11.82
CA ASN A 277 -7.68 17.04 12.84
C ASN A 277 -8.02 18.44 12.26
N SER A 278 -7.51 18.77 11.08
CA SER A 278 -7.85 20.03 10.42
C SER A 278 -9.28 20.04 9.88
N SER A 279 -9.83 18.87 9.52
CA SER A 279 -11.17 18.76 8.93
C SER A 279 -12.29 18.71 9.97
N VAL A 280 -12.12 17.93 11.05
CA VAL A 280 -13.19 17.72 12.05
C VAL A 280 -12.85 18.21 13.46
N GLY A 281 -11.61 18.63 13.69
CA GLY A 281 -11.14 19.16 14.95
C GLY A 281 -10.77 18.13 16.00
N ALA A 282 -9.88 18.52 16.93
CA ALA A 282 -9.39 17.64 18.00
C ALA A 282 -10.49 17.16 18.94
N GLN A 283 -11.50 17.99 19.18
CA GLN A 283 -12.63 17.62 20.05
C GLN A 283 -13.41 16.43 19.49
N THR A 284 -13.65 16.40 18.18
CA THR A 284 -14.35 15.30 17.50
C THR A 284 -13.52 14.03 17.48
N LEU A 285 -12.20 14.17 17.31
CA LEU A 285 -11.28 13.02 17.31
C LEU A 285 -11.00 12.47 18.73
N ALA A 286 -11.25 13.25 19.78
CA ALA A 286 -11.01 12.82 21.16
C ALA A 286 -11.81 11.55 21.46
N TYR A 287 -11.12 10.54 22.01
CA TYR A 287 -11.64 9.22 22.35
C TYR A 287 -12.09 8.34 21.18
N THR A 288 -11.91 8.76 19.92
CA THR A 288 -12.16 7.87 18.77
C THR A 288 -11.11 6.77 18.71
N TYR A 289 -11.55 5.59 18.27
CA TYR A 289 -10.69 4.42 18.04
C TYR A 289 -10.30 4.37 16.57
N THR A 290 -9.12 3.81 16.29
CA THR A 290 -8.57 3.82 14.93
C THR A 290 -7.51 2.74 14.76
N TYR A 291 -6.97 2.61 13.52
CA TYR A 291 -5.74 1.86 13.23
C TYR A 291 -4.54 2.80 13.16
N PRO A 292 -3.75 2.93 14.25
CA PRO A 292 -2.52 3.72 14.20
C PRO A 292 -1.49 3.10 13.25
N THR A 293 -0.84 3.97 12.48
CA THR A 293 0.25 3.64 11.57
C THR A 293 1.40 4.64 11.74
N PRO A 294 2.58 4.41 11.19
CA PRO A 294 3.62 5.42 11.21
C PRO A 294 3.15 6.75 10.57
N PRO A 295 3.48 7.94 11.12
CA PRO A 295 4.44 8.16 12.21
C PRO A 295 3.89 8.00 13.64
N LEU A 296 2.59 7.72 13.84
CA LEU A 296 1.99 7.61 15.18
C LEU A 296 2.45 6.37 15.96
N LEU A 297 3.02 5.42 15.26
CA LEU A 297 3.58 4.21 15.85
C LEU A 297 4.88 3.81 15.13
N VAL A 298 5.76 3.10 15.82
CA VAL A 298 6.94 2.46 15.24
C VAL A 298 6.81 0.96 15.43
N TYR A 299 6.73 0.20 14.33
CA TYR A 299 6.52 -1.25 14.40
C TYR A 299 7.74 -2.02 14.87
N ASN A 300 8.94 -1.59 14.44
CA ASN A 300 10.18 -2.31 14.69
C ASN A 300 11.41 -1.42 14.56
N LYS A 301 12.59 -1.99 14.84
CA LYS A 301 13.87 -1.35 14.56
C LYS A 301 14.17 -1.43 13.06
N VAL A 302 14.22 -0.28 12.39
CA VAL A 302 14.52 -0.18 10.95
C VAL A 302 15.94 -0.67 10.68
N ASN A 303 16.10 -1.60 9.73
CA ASN A 303 17.38 -2.08 9.21
C ASN A 303 17.62 -1.73 7.75
N TYR A 304 16.62 -1.16 7.04
CA TYR A 304 16.73 -0.72 5.66
C TYR A 304 15.97 0.58 5.42
N GLY A 305 16.64 1.57 4.86
CA GLY A 305 16.14 2.93 4.71
C GLY A 305 16.45 3.83 5.91
N MET A 306 15.57 4.77 6.19
CA MET A 306 15.70 5.72 7.28
C MET A 306 14.82 5.31 8.47
N GLY A 307 15.32 5.47 9.71
CA GLY A 307 14.46 5.45 10.90
C GLY A 307 13.57 6.69 10.95
N LEU A 308 12.50 6.65 11.75
CA LEU A 308 11.43 7.65 11.75
C LEU A 308 11.94 9.08 11.95
N ASP A 309 12.76 9.34 12.96
CA ASP A 309 13.29 10.68 13.25
C ASP A 309 14.12 11.27 12.10
N ARG A 310 14.95 10.42 11.47
CA ARG A 310 15.75 10.84 10.32
C ARG A 310 14.86 11.11 9.11
N PHE A 311 13.89 10.24 8.85
CA PHE A 311 12.94 10.40 7.76
C PHE A 311 12.14 11.68 7.93
N SER A 312 11.54 11.91 9.10
CA SER A 312 10.71 13.09 9.36
C SER A 312 11.50 14.38 9.16
N ARG A 313 12.71 14.48 9.72
CA ARG A 313 13.54 15.67 9.51
C ARG A 313 13.95 15.88 8.06
N ALA A 314 14.36 14.81 7.36
CA ALA A 314 14.78 14.91 5.97
C ALA A 314 13.61 15.25 5.04
N PHE A 315 12.44 14.64 5.30
CA PHE A 315 11.21 14.91 4.56
C PHE A 315 10.73 16.35 4.79
N HIS A 316 10.69 16.80 6.05
CA HIS A 316 10.34 18.18 6.39
C HIS A 316 11.30 19.19 5.72
N THR A 317 12.61 18.93 5.79
CA THR A 317 13.60 19.79 5.11
C THR A 317 13.38 19.88 3.61
N ALA A 318 12.97 18.77 2.98
CA ALA A 318 12.77 18.72 1.53
C ALA A 318 11.42 19.29 1.07
N THR A 319 10.38 19.22 1.90
CA THR A 319 9.00 19.52 1.50
C THR A 319 8.33 20.66 2.29
N GLY A 320 8.89 21.02 3.46
CA GLY A 320 8.26 21.94 4.41
C GLY A 320 7.08 21.34 5.18
N LYS A 321 6.83 20.03 5.07
CA LYS A 321 5.67 19.35 5.65
C LYS A 321 6.08 18.26 6.63
N GLU A 322 5.23 18.01 7.63
CA GLU A 322 5.34 16.82 8.44
C GLU A 322 4.82 15.60 7.66
N PRO A 323 5.53 14.47 7.70
CA PRO A 323 5.10 13.29 6.97
C PRO A 323 3.88 12.63 7.61
N ASN A 324 3.02 12.07 6.77
CA ASN A 324 1.93 11.18 7.14
C ASN A 324 2.22 9.75 6.67
N PHE A 325 1.31 8.84 6.97
CA PHE A 325 1.44 7.43 6.57
C PHE A 325 1.64 7.25 5.05
N LEU A 326 0.95 8.05 4.23
CA LEU A 326 1.03 7.90 2.76
C LEU A 326 2.38 8.37 2.20
N ASN A 327 2.97 9.41 2.78
CA ASN A 327 4.34 9.80 2.45
C ASN A 327 5.32 8.65 2.78
N ILE A 328 5.13 8.00 3.94
CA ILE A 328 5.94 6.86 4.35
C ILE A 328 5.70 5.66 3.43
N ALA A 329 4.46 5.38 3.02
CA ALA A 329 4.13 4.29 2.10
C ALA A 329 4.80 4.48 0.72
N GLY A 330 4.74 5.70 0.16
CA GLY A 330 5.42 6.02 -1.10
C GLY A 330 6.94 5.86 -1.00
N PHE A 331 7.56 6.38 0.07
CA PHE A 331 8.99 6.21 0.33
C PHE A 331 9.36 4.73 0.49
N ASN A 332 8.57 3.98 1.24
CA ASN A 332 8.77 2.55 1.46
C ASN A 332 8.71 1.74 0.16
N THR A 333 7.75 2.06 -0.71
CA THR A 333 7.65 1.44 -2.04
C THR A 333 8.94 1.64 -2.83
N GLY A 334 9.49 2.85 -2.80
CA GLY A 334 10.80 3.13 -3.39
C GLY A 334 11.91 2.26 -2.81
N LEU A 335 11.94 2.06 -1.48
CA LEU A 335 12.92 1.17 -0.83
C LEU A 335 12.78 -0.28 -1.30
N ILE A 336 11.56 -0.79 -1.45
CA ILE A 336 11.33 -2.16 -1.93
C ILE A 336 11.76 -2.29 -3.40
N ILE A 337 11.45 -1.31 -4.25
CA ILE A 337 11.93 -1.25 -5.65
C ILE A 337 13.47 -1.23 -5.66
N GLN A 338 14.10 -0.39 -4.85
CA GLN A 338 15.56 -0.31 -4.75
C GLN A 338 16.18 -1.66 -4.39
N LYS A 339 15.63 -2.34 -3.37
CA LYS A 339 16.12 -3.66 -2.95
C LYS A 339 15.90 -4.72 -4.01
N THR A 340 14.79 -4.64 -4.75
CA THR A 340 14.50 -5.51 -5.88
C THR A 340 15.57 -5.39 -6.97
N LEU A 341 15.91 -4.17 -7.38
CA LEU A 341 16.95 -3.89 -8.38
C LEU A 341 18.36 -4.27 -7.91
N ASP A 342 18.66 -4.07 -6.61
CA ASP A 342 19.92 -4.45 -5.95
C ASP A 342 20.13 -5.98 -5.90
N THR A 343 19.06 -6.77 -6.00
CA THR A 343 19.13 -8.23 -5.88
C THR A 343 18.85 -8.98 -7.17
N ALA A 344 18.08 -8.40 -8.09
CA ALA A 344 17.64 -9.06 -9.33
C ALA A 344 18.83 -9.32 -10.28
N PRO A 345 18.94 -10.54 -10.85
CA PRO A 345 20.03 -10.87 -11.79
C PRO A 345 19.85 -10.22 -13.16
N ASN A 346 18.65 -9.82 -13.55
CA ASN A 346 18.29 -9.08 -14.76
C ASN A 346 16.97 -8.33 -14.54
N LEU A 347 16.55 -7.49 -15.50
CA LEU A 347 15.33 -6.67 -15.41
C LEU A 347 14.08 -7.34 -15.99
N SER A 348 14.09 -8.65 -16.26
CA SER A 348 12.83 -9.32 -16.61
C SER A 348 11.86 -9.29 -15.44
N GLN A 349 10.58 -9.12 -15.71
CA GLN A 349 9.55 -8.98 -14.68
C GLN A 349 9.49 -10.19 -13.73
N ILE A 350 9.73 -11.38 -14.26
CA ILE A 350 9.83 -12.62 -13.47
C ILE A 350 11.05 -12.60 -12.55
N ALA A 351 12.22 -12.13 -13.04
CA ALA A 351 13.43 -12.03 -12.21
C ALA A 351 13.25 -10.98 -11.11
N LEU A 352 12.64 -9.84 -11.41
CA LEU A 352 12.28 -8.82 -10.42
C LEU A 352 11.34 -9.41 -9.36
N ARG A 353 10.27 -10.08 -9.77
CA ARG A 353 9.31 -10.71 -8.85
C ARG A 353 9.96 -11.78 -7.96
N HIS A 354 10.82 -12.61 -8.55
CA HIS A 354 11.53 -13.65 -7.80
C HIS A 354 12.52 -13.05 -6.80
N SER A 355 13.24 -11.98 -7.16
CA SER A 355 14.23 -11.36 -6.29
C SER A 355 13.60 -10.84 -4.98
N ILE A 356 12.33 -10.41 -5.02
CA ILE A 356 11.59 -9.94 -3.84
C ILE A 356 11.47 -11.04 -2.78
N THR A 357 11.31 -12.30 -3.20
CA THR A 357 11.20 -13.42 -2.25
C THR A 357 12.49 -13.67 -1.46
N THR A 358 13.64 -13.27 -1.99
CA THR A 358 14.95 -13.50 -1.36
C THR A 358 15.18 -12.63 -0.12
N PHE A 359 14.57 -11.47 -0.06
CA PHE A 359 14.67 -10.54 1.08
C PHE A 359 13.36 -10.39 1.88
N SER A 360 12.28 -11.02 1.46
CA SER A 360 11.02 -11.10 2.18
C SER A 360 11.22 -11.63 3.61
N GLY A 361 10.70 -10.95 4.60
CA GLY A 361 10.85 -11.26 6.03
C GLY A 361 12.19 -10.84 6.67
N LYS A 362 13.12 -10.28 5.89
CA LYS A 362 14.43 -9.80 6.38
C LYS A 362 14.56 -8.28 6.39
N LEU A 363 13.66 -7.61 5.70
CA LEU A 363 13.67 -6.16 5.53
C LEU A 363 12.72 -5.52 6.54
N HIS A 364 13.27 -4.68 7.42
CA HIS A 364 12.52 -3.91 8.40
C HIS A 364 12.60 -2.43 8.04
N THR A 365 11.47 -1.86 7.66
CA THR A 365 11.32 -0.45 7.24
C THR A 365 10.44 0.32 8.21
N LEU A 366 10.13 1.57 7.91
CA LEU A 366 9.16 2.36 8.68
C LEU A 366 7.76 1.73 8.69
N ASN A 367 7.37 1.02 7.64
CA ASN A 367 6.09 0.29 7.57
C ASN A 367 6.13 -1.09 8.25
N GLY A 368 7.18 -1.38 9.03
CA GLY A 368 7.32 -2.66 9.70
C GLY A 368 8.14 -3.67 8.91
N THR A 369 7.88 -4.95 9.13
CA THR A 369 8.54 -6.06 8.46
C THR A 369 7.95 -6.26 7.07
N PHE A 370 8.74 -6.00 6.03
CA PHE A 370 8.33 -6.36 4.69
C PHE A 370 8.42 -7.88 4.49
N LYS A 371 7.27 -8.53 4.47
CA LYS A 371 7.16 -9.97 4.24
C LYS A 371 5.94 -10.25 3.37
N ILE A 372 6.16 -10.87 2.22
CA ILE A 372 5.08 -11.22 1.31
C ILE A 372 4.80 -12.71 1.30
N ASP A 373 3.55 -13.06 1.01
CA ASP A 373 3.21 -14.39 0.52
C ASP A 373 3.90 -14.60 -0.85
N PRO A 374 4.74 -15.64 -1.02
CA PRO A 374 5.54 -15.80 -2.22
C PRO A 374 4.70 -16.08 -3.48
N VAL A 375 3.49 -16.60 -3.32
CA VAL A 375 2.60 -16.95 -4.42
C VAL A 375 1.77 -15.76 -4.87
N THR A 376 1.11 -15.09 -3.91
CA THR A 376 0.13 -14.04 -4.21
C THR A 376 0.74 -12.63 -4.22
N GLY A 377 1.89 -12.40 -3.58
CA GLY A 377 2.47 -11.07 -3.41
C GLY A 377 1.84 -10.22 -2.31
N ALA A 378 0.87 -10.75 -1.58
CA ALA A 378 0.23 -10.08 -0.46
C ALA A 378 1.21 -9.83 0.68
N GLN A 379 1.19 -8.66 1.30
CA GLN A 379 1.96 -8.36 2.51
C GLN A 379 1.37 -9.10 3.71
N ILE A 380 2.22 -9.82 4.45
CA ILE A 380 1.86 -10.65 5.60
C ILE A 380 2.80 -10.45 6.81
N GLY A 381 3.63 -9.41 6.78
CA GLY A 381 4.66 -9.17 7.80
C GLY A 381 4.16 -8.43 9.03
N GLU A 382 3.03 -7.74 8.92
CA GLU A 382 2.49 -6.91 9.99
C GLU A 382 1.00 -7.15 10.22
N THR A 383 0.53 -6.71 11.40
CA THR A 383 -0.90 -6.61 11.73
C THR A 383 -1.19 -5.20 12.22
N LEU A 384 -2.36 -4.65 11.86
CA LEU A 384 -2.71 -3.32 12.33
C LEU A 384 -3.14 -3.38 13.80
N PRO A 385 -2.58 -2.53 14.66
CA PRO A 385 -3.03 -2.39 16.04
C PRO A 385 -4.32 -1.59 16.12
N VAL A 386 -5.02 -1.69 17.25
CA VAL A 386 -6.11 -0.78 17.64
C VAL A 386 -5.56 0.23 18.63
N GLY A 387 -5.81 1.50 18.36
CA GLY A 387 -5.49 2.62 19.24
C GLY A 387 -6.70 3.50 19.51
N GLN A 388 -6.56 4.39 20.48
CA GLN A 388 -7.56 5.40 20.83
C GLN A 388 -6.86 6.75 21.01
N PHE A 389 -7.44 7.80 20.46
CA PHE A 389 -6.98 9.16 20.72
C PHE A 389 -7.36 9.61 22.11
N ILE A 390 -6.37 10.03 22.88
CA ILE A 390 -6.52 10.51 24.25
C ILE A 390 -6.09 11.97 24.34
N PRO A 391 -6.96 12.87 24.83
CA PRO A 391 -6.56 14.25 25.12
C PRO A 391 -5.43 14.32 26.15
N GLY A 392 -4.44 15.14 25.87
CA GLY A 392 -3.31 15.43 26.76
C GLY A 392 -2.97 16.93 26.78
N ALA A 393 -1.98 17.31 27.56
CA ALA A 393 -1.59 18.71 27.74
C ALA A 393 -1.12 19.39 26.44
N HIS A 394 -0.62 18.62 25.49
CA HIS A 394 -0.09 19.14 24.20
C HIS A 394 -0.92 18.69 23.00
N GLY A 395 -2.20 18.37 23.19
CA GLY A 395 -3.10 17.87 22.14
C GLY A 395 -3.42 16.40 22.28
N LEU A 396 -3.90 15.80 21.16
CA LEU A 396 -4.25 14.38 21.14
C LEU A 396 -3.00 13.50 21.01
N THR A 397 -3.00 12.42 21.78
CA THR A 397 -2.00 11.35 21.66
C THR A 397 -2.70 10.03 21.39
N VAL A 398 -2.00 9.07 20.77
CA VAL A 398 -2.55 7.74 20.54
C VAL A 398 -2.13 6.79 21.65
N ARG A 399 -3.12 6.19 22.31
CA ARG A 399 -2.92 5.07 23.23
C ARG A 399 -3.15 3.78 22.50
N MET A 400 -2.14 2.92 22.44
CA MET A 400 -2.28 1.58 21.89
C MET A 400 -3.10 0.71 22.84
N LEU A 401 -4.07 -0.04 22.31
CA LEU A 401 -4.98 -0.87 23.07
C LEU A 401 -4.85 -2.36 22.76
N TYR A 402 -4.53 -2.70 21.51
CA TYR A 402 -4.41 -4.08 21.04
C TYR A 402 -3.45 -4.18 19.85
N PRO A 403 -2.65 -5.25 19.68
CA PRO A 403 -2.56 -6.43 20.56
C PRO A 403 -1.96 -6.12 21.94
N PRO A 404 -2.13 -7.02 22.94
CA PRO A 404 -1.64 -6.78 24.30
C PRO A 404 -0.15 -6.44 24.37
N ALA A 405 0.67 -7.01 23.48
CA ALA A 405 2.12 -6.72 23.43
C ALA A 405 2.47 -5.27 23.05
N LEU A 406 1.56 -4.56 22.39
CA LEU A 406 1.73 -3.15 22.02
C LEU A 406 0.92 -2.19 22.91
N ALA A 407 0.07 -2.72 23.79
CA ALA A 407 -0.82 -1.90 24.60
C ALA A 407 -0.04 -0.97 25.56
N THR A 408 -0.35 0.34 25.51
CA THR A 408 0.23 1.38 26.38
C THR A 408 -0.74 1.84 27.46
N GLY A 409 -1.94 1.27 27.53
CA GLY A 409 -2.93 1.56 28.55
C GLY A 409 -4.29 0.91 28.29
N LYS A 410 -5.26 1.20 29.15
CA LYS A 410 -6.64 0.71 29.01
C LYS A 410 -7.49 1.67 28.17
N PRO A 411 -8.53 1.17 27.48
CA PRO A 411 -9.47 2.04 26.76
C PRO A 411 -10.24 2.96 27.73
N VAL A 412 -10.56 4.15 27.26
CA VAL A 412 -11.58 5.00 27.88
C VAL A 412 -12.93 4.60 27.28
N TYR A 413 -13.73 3.91 28.06
CA TYR A 413 -15.05 3.44 27.68
C TYR A 413 -16.02 3.59 28.86
N PRO A 414 -17.23 4.19 28.68
CA PRO A 414 -17.66 4.85 27.45
C PRO A 414 -16.78 6.05 27.08
N ALA A 415 -16.75 6.40 25.79
CA ALA A 415 -16.16 7.63 25.29
C ALA A 415 -16.91 8.83 25.93
N ARG A 416 -16.18 9.87 26.36
CA ARG A 416 -16.75 10.98 27.13
C ARG A 416 -17.27 12.09 26.22
#